data_18937b9204dcfcb6c823914d5bb524ed
#
_entry.id   18937b9204dcfcb6c823914d5bb524ed
#
_cell.length_a   1.000
_cell.length_b   1.000
_cell.length_c   1.000
_cell.angle_alpha   90.00
_cell.angle_beta   90.00
_cell.angle_gamma   90.00
#
_symmetry.space_group_name_H-M   'P 1'
#
loop_
_entity.id
_entity.type
_entity.pdbx_description
1 polymer ?
#
loop_
_entity_poly.entity_id
_entity_poly.type
_entity_poly.pdbx_seq_one_letter_code
_entity_poly.pdbx_strand_id
1 'polypeptide(L)'
;MKFIMTFAWKPDTPTREEAISRFKKTGGLPPNPGAKLLGRWTRADFSGGFDLIESEDPKALTEFALMWSDLMELTIVPVLDDNELSDVLERVKK
;
A
#
# COMPACT_ATOMS: atom_id res chain seq x y z
N MET A 1 -8.10 -7.31 -8.05
CA MET A 1 -8.12 -7.59 -6.61
C MET A 1 -7.54 -6.40 -5.86
N LYS A 2 -8.17 -6.00 -4.77
CA LYS A 2 -7.74 -4.81 -4.03
C LYS A 2 -6.97 -5.17 -2.79
N PHE A 3 -5.97 -4.35 -2.47
CA PHE A 3 -5.11 -4.50 -1.31
C PHE A 3 -4.96 -3.17 -0.59
N ILE A 4 -4.84 -3.23 0.73
CA ILE A 4 -4.39 -2.08 1.52
C ILE A 4 -2.95 -2.34 1.92
N MET A 5 -2.08 -1.41 1.54
CA MET A 5 -0.70 -1.36 2.02
C MET A 5 -0.61 -0.31 3.11
N THR A 6 -0.32 -0.75 4.33
CA THR A 6 -0.08 0.16 5.44
C THR A 6 1.41 0.39 5.54
N PHE A 7 1.82 1.64 5.69
CA PHE A 7 3.22 1.98 5.85
C PHE A 7 3.43 2.84 7.09
N ALA A 8 4.55 2.60 7.77
CA ALA A 8 4.97 3.36 8.94
C ALA A 8 6.46 3.69 8.82
N TRP A 9 6.80 4.95 9.05
CA TRP A 9 8.19 5.40 8.99
C TRP A 9 9.00 4.82 10.14
N LYS A 10 10.26 4.55 9.89
CA LYS A 10 11.21 4.36 10.97
C LYS A 10 11.38 5.71 11.69
N PRO A 11 11.50 5.73 13.03
CA PRO A 11 11.33 6.96 13.81
C PRO A 11 12.54 7.89 13.82
N ASP A 12 13.45 7.80 12.90
CA ASP A 12 14.62 8.66 12.83
C ASP A 12 14.53 9.70 11.70
N THR A 13 15.11 10.87 11.93
CA THR A 13 15.04 11.99 10.99
C THR A 13 15.69 11.69 9.63
N PRO A 14 16.90 11.08 9.56
CA PRO A 14 17.52 10.77 8.27
C PRO A 14 16.66 9.86 7.39
N THR A 15 16.00 8.86 7.98
CA THR A 15 15.10 7.96 7.25
C THR A 15 13.89 8.71 6.72
N ARG A 16 13.32 9.59 7.53
CA ARG A 16 12.18 10.43 7.13
C ARG A 16 12.55 11.34 5.96
N GLU A 17 13.70 12.00 6.02
CA GLU A 17 14.17 12.89 4.95
C GLU A 17 14.41 12.14 3.65
N GLU A 18 15.00 10.94 3.72
CA GLU A 18 15.20 10.10 2.55
C GLU A 18 13.85 9.67 1.94
N ALA A 19 12.87 9.31 2.76
CA ALA A 19 11.54 8.95 2.28
C ALA A 19 10.86 10.11 1.56
N ILE A 20 10.95 11.32 2.11
CA ILE A 20 10.40 12.51 1.49
C ILE A 20 11.08 12.78 0.14
N SER A 21 12.40 12.69 0.10
CA SER A 21 13.17 12.90 -1.14
C SER A 21 12.78 11.89 -2.21
N ARG A 22 12.69 10.63 -1.84
CA ARG A 22 12.30 9.56 -2.78
C ARG A 22 10.87 9.74 -3.28
N PHE A 23 9.96 10.12 -2.41
CA PHE A 23 8.59 10.44 -2.79
C PHE A 23 8.52 11.58 -3.80
N LYS A 24 9.29 12.64 -3.60
CA LYS A 24 9.32 13.76 -4.53
C LYS A 24 9.84 13.36 -5.91
N LYS A 25 10.76 12.40 -5.98
CA LYS A 25 11.32 11.92 -7.24
C LYS A 25 10.40 10.95 -7.97
N THR A 26 9.72 10.08 -7.24
CA THR A 26 8.97 8.96 -7.83
C THR A 26 7.46 9.15 -7.81
N GLY A 27 6.96 10.12 -7.03
CA GLY A 27 5.53 10.27 -6.76
C GLY A 27 4.97 9.15 -5.89
N GLY A 28 5.83 8.25 -5.38
CA GLY A 28 5.38 7.10 -4.60
C GLY A 28 4.57 6.11 -5.41
N LEU A 29 4.75 6.08 -6.72
CA LEU A 29 4.00 5.19 -7.61
C LEU A 29 4.64 3.80 -7.66
N PRO A 30 3.82 2.74 -7.84
CA PRO A 30 4.36 1.41 -8.08
C PRO A 30 5.25 1.40 -9.34
N PRO A 31 6.40 0.69 -9.30
CA PRO A 31 7.31 0.64 -10.46
C PRO A 31 6.79 -0.21 -11.60
N ASN A 32 5.88 -1.13 -11.31
CA ASN A 32 5.38 -2.10 -12.28
C ASN A 32 3.90 -1.83 -12.56
N PRO A 33 3.47 -1.77 -13.84
CA PRO A 33 2.07 -1.54 -14.19
C PRO A 33 1.12 -2.65 -13.72
N GLY A 34 1.65 -3.81 -13.29
CA GLY A 34 0.85 -4.87 -12.66
C GLY A 34 0.30 -4.50 -11.28
N ALA A 35 0.73 -3.39 -10.68
CA ALA A 35 0.16 -2.83 -9.47
C ALA A 35 -0.26 -1.40 -9.74
N LYS A 36 -1.51 -1.05 -9.44
CA LYS A 36 -2.06 0.27 -9.70
C LYS A 36 -2.48 0.93 -8.40
N LEU A 37 -1.91 2.11 -8.14
CA LEU A 37 -2.29 2.91 -6.98
C LEU A 37 -3.64 3.58 -7.25
N LEU A 38 -4.65 3.25 -6.46
CA LEU A 38 -5.99 3.83 -6.56
C LEU A 38 -6.15 5.03 -5.64
N GLY A 39 -5.43 5.06 -4.52
CA GLY A 39 -5.49 6.15 -3.57
C GLY A 39 -4.43 6.02 -2.50
N ARG A 40 -4.13 7.13 -1.87
CA ARG A 40 -3.17 7.18 -0.75
C ARG A 40 -3.64 8.21 0.26
N TRP A 41 -3.50 7.84 1.53
CA TRP A 41 -3.78 8.76 2.64
C TRP A 41 -2.62 8.69 3.61
N THR A 42 -2.08 9.85 3.96
CA THR A 42 -1.04 9.98 4.97
C THR A 42 -1.69 10.35 6.29
N ARG A 43 -1.25 9.69 7.38
CA ARG A 43 -1.75 10.01 8.71
C ARG A 43 -1.40 11.47 9.04
N ALA A 44 -2.32 12.15 9.72
CA ALA A 44 -2.14 13.58 10.03
C ALA A 44 -0.92 13.84 10.92
N ASP A 45 -0.52 12.85 11.74
CA ASP A 45 0.69 12.95 12.56
C ASP A 45 1.98 12.61 11.80
N PHE A 46 1.86 12.31 10.52
CA PHE A 46 2.97 11.96 9.63
C PHE A 46 3.75 10.71 10.07
N SER A 47 3.11 9.81 10.80
CA SER A 47 3.76 8.55 11.23
C SER A 47 3.72 7.45 10.18
N GLY A 48 2.91 7.61 9.15
CA GLY A 48 2.71 6.63 8.10
C GLY A 48 1.41 6.89 7.34
N GLY A 49 0.87 5.86 6.73
CA GLY A 49 -0.36 6.01 5.97
C GLY A 49 -0.83 4.70 5.35
N PHE A 50 -1.69 4.85 4.36
CA PHE A 50 -2.36 3.74 3.70
C PHE A 50 -2.39 3.97 2.19
N ASP A 51 -2.10 2.92 1.43
CA ASP A 51 -2.30 2.89 -0.03
C ASP A 51 -3.40 1.90 -0.36
N LEU A 52 -4.32 2.29 -1.22
CA LEU A 52 -5.26 1.36 -1.85
C LEU A 52 -4.69 1.00 -3.22
N ILE A 53 -4.48 -0.30 -3.45
CA ILE A 53 -3.81 -0.80 -4.64
C ILE A 53 -4.68 -1.86 -5.31
N GLU A 54 -4.77 -1.81 -6.63
CA GLU A 54 -5.37 -2.88 -7.42
C GLU A 54 -4.27 -3.66 -8.13
N SER A 55 -4.32 -5.00 -8.05
CA SER A 55 -3.34 -5.86 -8.69
C SER A 55 -3.88 -7.29 -8.81
N GLU A 56 -3.48 -7.97 -9.88
CA GLU A 56 -3.63 -9.41 -10.04
C GLU A 56 -2.27 -10.12 -9.96
N ASP A 57 -1.20 -9.36 -9.69
CA ASP A 57 0.17 -9.87 -9.71
C ASP A 57 0.86 -9.63 -8.37
N PRO A 58 0.96 -10.67 -7.51
CA PRO A 58 1.67 -10.55 -6.23
C PRO A 58 3.15 -10.13 -6.38
N LYS A 59 3.78 -10.44 -7.50
CA LYS A 59 5.16 -10.02 -7.75
C LYS A 59 5.28 -8.52 -7.88
N ALA A 60 4.32 -7.88 -8.55
CA ALA A 60 4.29 -6.42 -8.68
C ALA A 60 4.08 -5.73 -7.32
N LEU A 61 3.26 -6.32 -6.45
CA LEU A 61 3.07 -5.83 -5.09
C LEU A 61 4.35 -5.92 -4.27
N THR A 62 5.05 -7.04 -4.35
CA THR A 62 6.30 -7.26 -3.63
C THR A 62 7.39 -6.30 -4.12
N GLU A 63 7.44 -6.07 -5.42
CA GLU A 63 8.38 -5.11 -6.01
C GLU A 63 8.14 -3.70 -5.45
N PHE A 64 6.89 -3.30 -5.35
CA PHE A 64 6.53 -2.01 -4.75
C PHE A 64 6.95 -1.94 -3.28
N ALA A 65 6.65 -2.98 -2.51
CA ALA A 65 7.05 -3.05 -1.11
C ALA A 65 8.57 -2.96 -0.94
N LEU A 66 9.32 -3.66 -1.78
CA LEU A 66 10.79 -3.66 -1.71
C LEU A 66 11.40 -2.30 -2.02
N MET A 67 10.74 -1.47 -2.82
CA MET A 67 11.22 -0.11 -3.07
C MET A 67 11.27 0.76 -1.82
N TRP A 68 10.47 0.43 -0.81
CA TRP A 68 10.29 1.28 0.37
C TRP A 68 10.64 0.59 1.69
N SER A 69 10.86 -0.73 1.68
CA SER A 69 11.05 -1.51 2.91
C SER A 69 12.34 -1.17 3.66
N ASP A 70 13.29 -0.52 3.03
CA ASP A 70 14.49 -0.01 3.70
C ASP A 70 14.20 1.19 4.61
N LEU A 71 13.13 1.94 4.33
CA LEU A 71 12.78 3.16 5.07
C LEU A 71 11.55 3.00 5.96
N MET A 72 10.72 2.00 5.70
CA MET A 72 9.41 1.84 6.31
C MET A 72 9.14 0.41 6.71
N GLU A 73 8.25 0.25 7.69
CA GLU A 73 7.59 -1.02 7.92
C GLU A 73 6.32 -1.04 7.07
N LEU A 74 6.11 -2.12 6.34
CA LEU A 74 5.01 -2.26 5.39
C LEU A 74 4.21 -3.51 5.68
N THR A 75 2.89 -3.40 5.55
CA THR A 75 2.00 -4.57 5.52
C THR A 75 1.10 -4.47 4.30
N ILE A 76 0.80 -5.59 3.68
CA ILE A 76 -0.11 -5.66 2.54
C ILE A 76 -1.16 -6.70 2.85
N VAL A 77 -2.43 -6.30 2.82
CA VAL A 77 -3.54 -7.21 3.07
C VAL A 77 -4.55 -7.10 1.94
N PRO A 78 -5.09 -8.24 1.46
CA PRO A 78 -6.20 -8.21 0.52
C PRO A 78 -7.47 -7.73 1.23
N VAL A 79 -8.27 -6.95 0.52
CA VAL A 79 -9.50 -6.39 1.06
C VAL A 79 -10.66 -6.63 0.10
N LEU A 80 -11.86 -6.61 0.62
CA LEU A 80 -13.08 -6.75 -0.16
C LEU A 80 -13.85 -5.43 -0.11
N ASP A 81 -14.44 -5.04 -1.23
CA ASP A 81 -15.45 -4.01 -1.23
C ASP A 81 -16.81 -4.61 -0.82
N ASP A 82 -17.83 -3.76 -0.71
CA ASP A 82 -19.14 -4.22 -0.26
C ASP A 82 -19.79 -5.22 -1.22
N ASN A 83 -19.55 -5.09 -2.52
CA ASN A 83 -20.08 -6.04 -3.50
C ASN A 83 -19.44 -7.41 -3.33
N GLU A 84 -18.12 -7.44 -3.16
CA GLU A 84 -17.38 -8.68 -2.92
C GLU A 84 -17.79 -9.32 -1.59
N LEU A 85 -17.97 -8.52 -0.55
CA LEU A 85 -18.46 -9.00 0.74
C LEU A 85 -19.86 -9.62 0.60
N SER A 86 -20.73 -8.98 -0.17
CA SER A 86 -22.07 -9.49 -0.43
C SER A 86 -22.04 -10.89 -1.06
N ASP A 87 -21.13 -11.13 -2.00
CA ASP A 87 -20.94 -12.43 -2.60
C ASP A 87 -20.54 -13.50 -1.57
N VAL A 88 -19.65 -13.15 -0.64
CA VAL A 88 -19.24 -14.06 0.42
C VAL A 88 -20.41 -14.37 1.36
N LEU A 89 -21.19 -13.35 1.71
CA LEU A 89 -22.35 -13.53 2.60
C LEU A 89 -23.39 -14.46 1.97
N GLU A 90 -23.58 -14.41 0.65
CA GLU A 90 -24.46 -15.35 -0.06
C GLU A 90 -23.94 -16.78 -0.01
N ARG A 91 -22.61 -16.97 -0.12
CA ARG A 91 -21.99 -18.29 -0.07
C ARG A 91 -22.17 -18.99 1.29
N VAL A 92 -22.22 -18.23 2.39
CA VAL A 92 -22.35 -18.77 3.74
C VAL A 92 -23.78 -18.78 4.25
N LYS A 93 -24.71 -18.31 3.45
CA LYS A 93 -26.13 -18.29 3.78
C LYS A 93 -26.68 -19.72 3.83
N LYS A 94 -27.44 -20.03 4.85
CA LYS A 94 -28.05 -21.36 5.06
C LYS A 94 -29.55 -21.29 5.04
#